data_2ac3ece7829f5304af6b179402f09b2d
#
_entry.id   2ac3ece7829f5304af6b179402f09b2d
#
_cell.length_a   1.000
_cell.length_b   1.000
_cell.length_c   1.000
_cell.angle_alpha   90.00
_cell.angle_beta   90.00
_cell.angle_gamma   90.00
#
_symmetry.space_group_name_H-M   'P 1'
#
loop_
_entity.id
_entity.type
_entity.pdbx_description
1 polymer ?
#
loop_
_entity_poly.entity_id
_entity_poly.type
_entity_poly.pdbx_seq_one_letter_code
_entity_poly.pdbx_strand_id
1 'polypeptide(L)'
;MPILADLSVRPSGARHPVVSAPVPPAPVAVLAGVSVHLPERTVQVADAERALARSSRPGAVPRLPMVSRLTGVQQVHVLPDDWNASDLAVAASLTLLASQGLGAADVDLLIFASASQDMVEPATSHIVAAKLGVRAPVMDVKNACNSVLNALEVAEALVATGRYATVLVACGEAPSRAVRWDVPDRATYLLSAPGYTMSDAGAAVLVQRATGHGEGSGPAHGTCACSDRPRGILASAFGAESSHWDVGMLPGGGTAFPRDLDRTYFEIDGSRLRDAFLALGPGVILDALVRAGLTWDDVALVAVHQVAVAYLADVHEALGLPEDRTIVTVAEHGNVASATLPLQLVTALESGRVGPGDVVLLVGLAGGISIGAMAVRL
;
A
#
# COMPACT_ATOMS: atom_id res chain seq x y z
N MET A 1 1.10 -34.31 13.15
CA MET A 1 0.43 -35.29 12.24
C MET A 1 0.39 -34.67 10.85
N PRO A 2 0.84 -35.33 9.82
CA PRO A 2 1.03 -34.77 8.50
C PRO A 2 -0.24 -34.94 7.67
N ILE A 3 -0.80 -33.85 7.15
CA ILE A 3 -1.69 -33.87 5.99
C ILE A 3 -1.24 -32.75 5.08
N LEU A 4 -0.20 -33.02 4.30
CA LEU A 4 0.08 -32.33 3.04
C LEU A 4 0.57 -33.41 2.06
N ALA A 5 -0.36 -34.10 1.45
CA ALA A 5 -0.08 -34.97 0.33
C ALA A 5 -0.02 -34.10 -0.94
N ASP A 6 1.13 -34.12 -1.55
CA ASP A 6 1.45 -34.04 -2.98
C ASP A 6 0.42 -33.34 -3.89
N LEU A 7 0.59 -32.03 -4.09
CA LEU A 7 0.00 -31.29 -5.19
C LEU A 7 1.10 -30.97 -6.21
N SER A 8 1.37 -31.90 -7.11
CA SER A 8 2.19 -31.65 -8.29
C SER A 8 1.46 -30.66 -9.22
N VAL A 9 1.81 -29.38 -9.13
CA VAL A 9 1.32 -28.34 -10.04
C VAL A 9 2.04 -28.48 -11.38
N ARG A 10 1.28 -28.78 -12.43
CA ARG A 10 1.77 -28.77 -13.81
C ARG A 10 1.91 -27.30 -14.29
N PRO A 11 2.99 -26.90 -14.96
CA PRO A 11 3.10 -25.56 -15.53
C PRO A 11 2.10 -25.41 -16.68
N SER A 12 1.14 -24.51 -16.53
CA SER A 12 0.16 -24.15 -17.54
C SER A 12 0.76 -23.11 -18.49
N GLY A 13 1.35 -23.55 -19.59
CA GLY A 13 1.75 -22.70 -20.70
C GLY A 13 0.58 -22.36 -21.63
N ALA A 14 -0.40 -21.61 -21.18
CA ALA A 14 -1.46 -21.10 -22.05
C ALA A 14 -1.09 -19.72 -22.58
N ARG A 15 -0.68 -19.62 -23.84
CA ARG A 15 -0.60 -18.34 -24.55
C ARG A 15 -2.04 -17.89 -24.84
N HIS A 16 -2.47 -16.82 -24.20
CA HIS A 16 -3.73 -16.16 -24.55
C HIS A 16 -3.60 -15.44 -25.91
N PRO A 17 -4.62 -15.52 -26.78
CA PRO A 17 -4.62 -14.76 -28.04
C PRO A 17 -4.72 -13.26 -27.73
N VAL A 18 -3.90 -12.46 -28.43
CA VAL A 18 -3.99 -11.00 -28.42
C VAL A 18 -5.28 -10.62 -29.14
N VAL A 19 -6.34 -10.38 -28.38
CA VAL A 19 -7.55 -9.75 -28.89
C VAL A 19 -7.29 -8.24 -28.84
N SER A 20 -7.48 -7.53 -29.97
CA SER A 20 -7.47 -6.06 -29.99
C SER A 20 -8.46 -5.56 -28.94
N ALA A 21 -7.95 -4.92 -27.89
CA ALA A 21 -8.78 -4.47 -26.78
C ALA A 21 -9.81 -3.45 -27.29
N PRO A 22 -11.10 -3.59 -26.94
CA PRO A 22 -12.08 -2.54 -27.16
C PRO A 22 -11.65 -1.28 -26.42
N VAL A 23 -11.99 -0.10 -26.96
CA VAL A 23 -11.78 1.19 -26.29
C VAL A 23 -12.42 1.08 -24.90
N PRO A 24 -11.66 1.29 -23.80
CA PRO A 24 -12.22 1.14 -22.48
C PRO A 24 -13.40 2.08 -22.28
N PRO A 25 -14.48 1.64 -21.60
CA PRO A 25 -15.57 2.52 -21.24
C PRO A 25 -15.06 3.67 -20.36
N ALA A 26 -15.76 4.81 -20.39
CA ALA A 26 -15.44 5.93 -19.52
C ALA A 26 -15.43 5.47 -18.06
N PRO A 27 -14.43 5.87 -17.24
CA PRO A 27 -14.34 5.46 -15.85
C PRO A 27 -15.58 5.93 -15.08
N VAL A 28 -16.10 5.05 -14.23
CA VAL A 28 -17.29 5.32 -13.40
C VAL A 28 -16.89 5.75 -12.00
N ALA A 29 -15.67 5.40 -11.56
CA ALA A 29 -15.14 5.72 -10.25
C ALA A 29 -13.93 6.65 -10.37
N VAL A 30 -13.87 7.66 -9.51
CA VAL A 30 -12.74 8.61 -9.41
C VAL A 30 -12.10 8.52 -8.03
N LEU A 31 -10.79 8.74 -7.97
CA LEU A 31 -10.11 9.09 -6.73
C LEU A 31 -10.39 10.58 -6.48
N ALA A 32 -11.37 10.85 -5.61
CA ALA A 32 -11.81 12.22 -5.35
C ALA A 32 -10.81 12.97 -4.46
N GLY A 33 -10.06 12.25 -3.64
CA GLY A 33 -9.01 12.82 -2.81
C GLY A 33 -8.18 11.73 -2.13
N VAL A 34 -7.02 12.15 -1.62
CA VAL A 34 -6.07 11.34 -0.86
C VAL A 34 -5.46 12.17 0.24
N SER A 35 -5.20 11.56 1.40
CA SER A 35 -4.45 12.18 2.49
C SER A 35 -3.58 11.15 3.20
N VAL A 36 -2.57 11.66 3.90
CA VAL A 36 -1.65 10.85 4.71
C VAL A 36 -1.47 11.53 6.07
N HIS A 37 -1.33 10.73 7.11
CA HIS A 37 -0.92 11.16 8.43
C HIS A 37 0.36 10.42 8.82
N LEU A 38 1.44 11.17 9.01
CA LEU A 38 2.70 10.66 9.52
C LEU A 38 2.85 11.08 10.98
N PRO A 39 3.08 10.14 11.93
CA PRO A 39 3.40 10.51 13.30
C PRO A 39 4.59 11.46 13.38
N GLU A 40 4.51 12.46 14.26
CA GLU A 40 5.59 13.46 14.44
C GLU A 40 6.88 12.84 15.01
N ARG A 41 6.73 11.80 15.86
CA ARG A 41 7.86 11.12 16.46
C ARG A 41 8.58 10.30 15.39
N THR A 42 9.87 10.59 15.17
CA THR A 42 10.75 9.83 14.29
C THR A 42 11.88 9.20 15.06
N VAL A 43 12.39 8.08 14.54
CA VAL A 43 13.54 7.37 15.07
C VAL A 43 14.55 7.18 13.94
N GLN A 44 15.80 7.63 14.15
CA GLN A 44 16.88 7.38 13.21
C GLN A 44 17.24 5.89 13.26
N VAL A 45 17.16 5.20 12.12
CA VAL A 45 17.40 3.75 12.03
C VAL A 45 18.80 3.38 12.56
N ALA A 46 19.83 4.16 12.22
CA ALA A 46 21.18 3.95 12.68
C ALA A 46 21.32 4.08 14.22
N ASP A 47 20.54 4.96 14.86
CA ASP A 47 20.56 5.11 16.33
C ASP A 47 19.85 3.94 17.01
N ALA A 48 18.72 3.50 16.47
CA ALA A 48 18.00 2.32 16.93
C ALA A 48 18.88 1.06 16.84
N GLU A 49 19.59 0.86 15.73
CA GLU A 49 20.53 -0.26 15.55
C GLU A 49 21.69 -0.21 16.58
N ARG A 50 22.25 0.98 16.84
CA ARG A 50 23.27 1.15 17.86
C ARG A 50 22.75 0.84 19.27
N ALA A 51 21.52 1.24 19.57
CA ALA A 51 20.87 0.91 20.84
C ALA A 51 20.66 -0.60 20.98
N LEU A 52 20.12 -1.23 19.94
CA LEU A 52 19.89 -2.67 19.88
C LEU A 52 21.22 -3.46 20.06
N ALA A 53 22.29 -3.04 19.38
CA ALA A 53 23.60 -3.70 19.50
C ALA A 53 24.21 -3.60 20.92
N ARG A 54 23.89 -2.53 21.68
CA ARG A 54 24.32 -2.38 23.08
C ARG A 54 23.50 -3.24 24.05
N SER A 55 22.22 -3.45 23.80
CA SER A 55 21.33 -4.23 24.66
C SER A 55 21.34 -5.73 24.37
N SER A 56 21.78 -6.13 23.16
CA SER A 56 21.78 -7.53 22.71
C SER A 56 23.01 -8.29 23.18
N ARG A 57 22.94 -9.61 23.17
CA ARG A 57 24.07 -10.50 23.47
C ARG A 57 25.24 -10.27 22.47
N PRO A 58 26.49 -10.37 22.90
CA PRO A 58 27.64 -10.25 22.01
C PRO A 58 27.54 -11.21 20.81
N GLY A 59 27.63 -10.67 19.59
CA GLY A 59 27.52 -11.44 18.33
C GLY A 59 26.12 -11.67 17.77
N ALA A 60 25.08 -11.39 18.52
CA ALA A 60 23.69 -11.49 18.02
C ALA A 60 23.39 -10.40 16.98
N VAL A 61 23.80 -9.17 17.25
CA VAL A 61 23.56 -8.00 16.42
C VAL A 61 24.89 -7.41 15.94
N PRO A 62 25.02 -6.93 14.68
CA PRO A 62 26.20 -6.21 14.22
C PRO A 62 26.49 -4.96 15.07
N ARG A 63 27.76 -4.67 15.33
CA ARG A 63 28.16 -3.48 16.08
C ARG A 63 27.98 -2.17 15.29
N LEU A 64 28.04 -2.27 13.97
CA LEU A 64 27.84 -1.14 13.06
C LEU A 64 26.39 -1.13 12.56
N PRO A 65 25.79 0.04 12.30
CA PRO A 65 24.45 0.14 11.74
C PRO A 65 24.43 -0.34 10.30
N MET A 66 24.09 -1.61 10.10
CA MET A 66 24.12 -2.28 8.79
C MET A 66 22.81 -2.09 8.03
N VAL A 67 21.65 -2.08 8.73
CA VAL A 67 20.34 -1.98 8.09
C VAL A 67 20.22 -0.63 7.39
N SER A 68 20.44 0.48 8.10
CA SER A 68 20.38 1.83 7.51
C SER A 68 21.36 1.99 6.34
N ARG A 69 22.56 1.40 6.43
CA ARG A 69 23.57 1.46 5.36
C ARG A 69 23.20 0.64 4.13
N LEU A 70 22.66 -0.57 4.34
CA LEU A 70 22.33 -1.49 3.26
C LEU A 70 21.01 -1.15 2.58
N THR A 71 20.07 -0.58 3.33
CA THR A 71 18.73 -0.26 2.81
C THR A 71 18.62 1.18 2.28
N GLY A 72 19.45 2.09 2.78
CA GLY A 72 19.35 3.52 2.52
C GLY A 72 18.21 4.22 3.26
N VAL A 73 17.50 3.50 4.16
CA VAL A 73 16.46 4.09 5.02
C VAL A 73 17.10 4.82 6.18
N GLN A 74 16.78 6.10 6.35
CA GLN A 74 17.41 6.96 7.36
C GLN A 74 16.61 6.99 8.66
N GLN A 75 15.30 7.16 8.56
CA GLN A 75 14.41 7.26 9.72
C GLN A 75 13.08 6.56 9.48
N VAL A 76 12.38 6.29 10.57
CA VAL A 76 11.02 5.73 10.60
C VAL A 76 10.14 6.57 11.52
N HIS A 77 8.86 6.67 11.20
CA HIS A 77 7.85 7.26 12.08
C HIS A 77 7.34 6.23 13.07
N VAL A 78 7.04 6.66 14.27
CA VAL A 78 6.52 5.80 15.35
C VAL A 78 5.30 6.47 15.97
N LEU A 79 4.18 5.75 15.97
CA LEU A 79 2.92 6.24 16.53
C LEU A 79 3.05 6.49 18.05
N PRO A 80 2.23 7.40 18.63
CA PRO A 80 2.14 7.59 20.08
C PRO A 80 1.82 6.28 20.81
N ASP A 81 2.28 6.15 22.05
CA ASP A 81 2.16 4.90 22.81
C ASP A 81 0.70 4.50 23.09
N ASP A 82 -0.20 5.46 23.18
CA ASP A 82 -1.65 5.31 23.38
C ASP A 82 -2.47 5.19 22.08
N TRP A 83 -1.81 5.27 20.92
CA TRP A 83 -2.46 5.10 19.61
C TRP A 83 -2.38 3.68 19.10
N ASN A 84 -3.35 3.33 18.24
CA ASN A 84 -3.43 2.09 17.48
C ASN A 84 -3.50 2.38 15.96
N ALA A 85 -3.54 1.34 15.15
CA ALA A 85 -3.71 1.47 13.70
C ALA A 85 -4.97 2.25 13.31
N SER A 86 -6.08 2.04 14.06
CA SER A 86 -7.32 2.79 13.85
C SER A 86 -7.17 4.29 14.07
N ASP A 87 -6.32 4.75 15.01
CA ASP A 87 -6.11 6.18 15.27
C ASP A 87 -5.38 6.86 14.12
N LEU A 88 -4.39 6.19 13.52
CA LEU A 88 -3.70 6.64 12.32
C LEU A 88 -4.67 6.77 11.14
N ALA A 89 -5.52 5.76 10.92
CA ALA A 89 -6.54 5.78 9.88
C ALA A 89 -7.55 6.93 10.09
N VAL A 90 -7.98 7.16 11.32
CA VAL A 90 -8.90 8.25 11.69
C VAL A 90 -8.27 9.61 11.41
N ALA A 91 -7.01 9.83 11.83
CA ALA A 91 -6.32 11.11 11.61
C ALA A 91 -6.23 11.46 10.12
N ALA A 92 -5.83 10.51 9.27
CA ALA A 92 -5.82 10.70 7.83
C ALA A 92 -7.22 10.93 7.25
N SER A 93 -8.22 10.15 7.69
CA SER A 93 -9.61 10.25 7.21
C SER A 93 -10.24 11.60 7.54
N LEU A 94 -10.04 12.13 8.75
CA LEU A 94 -10.54 13.45 9.15
C LEU A 94 -9.95 14.55 8.28
N THR A 95 -8.65 14.51 8.02
CA THR A 95 -7.97 15.46 7.13
C THR A 95 -8.58 15.40 5.71
N LEU A 96 -8.77 14.20 5.19
CA LEU A 96 -9.34 14.01 3.85
C LEU A 96 -10.77 14.53 3.77
N LEU A 97 -11.65 14.08 4.66
CA LEU A 97 -13.05 14.49 4.65
C LEU A 97 -13.20 16.01 4.78
N ALA A 98 -12.43 16.63 5.70
CA ALA A 98 -12.44 18.08 5.85
C ALA A 98 -11.98 18.81 4.57
N SER A 99 -10.94 18.33 3.89
CA SER A 99 -10.44 18.92 2.64
C SER A 99 -11.45 18.84 1.49
N GLN A 100 -12.33 17.82 1.53
CA GLN A 100 -13.39 17.62 0.54
C GLN A 100 -14.73 18.28 0.94
N GLY A 101 -14.79 18.94 2.09
CA GLY A 101 -16.04 19.51 2.62
C GLY A 101 -17.11 18.47 2.97
N LEU A 102 -16.68 17.24 3.28
CA LEU A 102 -17.53 16.10 3.64
C LEU A 102 -17.49 15.81 5.14
N GLY A 103 -18.52 15.15 5.62
CA GLY A 103 -18.61 14.62 6.97
C GLY A 103 -18.85 13.12 7.00
N ALA A 104 -18.92 12.55 8.20
CA ALA A 104 -19.17 11.12 8.40
C ALA A 104 -20.48 10.63 7.78
N ALA A 105 -21.49 11.50 7.66
CA ALA A 105 -22.79 11.16 7.07
C ALA A 105 -22.76 11.02 5.55
N ASP A 106 -21.72 11.54 4.89
CA ASP A 106 -21.58 11.50 3.43
C ASP A 106 -20.88 10.23 2.95
N VAL A 107 -20.41 9.37 3.87
CA VAL A 107 -19.74 8.10 3.59
C VAL A 107 -20.77 6.99 3.48
N ASP A 108 -20.87 6.34 2.31
CA ASP A 108 -21.79 5.22 2.06
C ASP A 108 -21.20 3.86 2.41
N LEU A 109 -19.86 3.74 2.39
CA LEU A 109 -19.10 2.55 2.78
C LEU A 109 -17.74 2.99 3.32
N LEU A 110 -17.31 2.38 4.44
CA LEU A 110 -15.95 2.49 4.96
C LEU A 110 -15.22 1.16 4.80
N ILE A 111 -14.05 1.19 4.15
CA ILE A 111 -13.15 0.03 4.05
C ILE A 111 -11.87 0.35 4.83
N PHE A 112 -11.58 -0.44 5.88
CA PHE A 112 -10.27 -0.39 6.51
C PHE A 112 -9.31 -1.30 5.76
N ALA A 113 -8.23 -0.73 5.23
CA ALA A 113 -7.30 -1.38 4.33
C ALA A 113 -5.88 -1.35 4.89
N SER A 114 -5.45 -2.42 5.57
CA SER A 114 -4.17 -2.44 6.27
C SER A 114 -3.63 -3.85 6.50
N ALA A 115 -2.30 -3.96 6.65
CA ALA A 115 -1.66 -5.13 7.21
C ALA A 115 -1.81 -5.17 8.74
N SER A 116 -1.92 -4.00 9.39
CA SER A 116 -2.06 -3.84 10.83
C SER A 116 -3.53 -3.82 11.22
N GLN A 117 -3.86 -4.48 12.32
CA GLN A 117 -5.20 -4.48 12.92
C GLN A 117 -5.09 -4.17 14.41
N ASP A 118 -6.09 -3.51 14.99
CA ASP A 118 -6.08 -3.21 16.43
C ASP A 118 -6.20 -4.49 17.25
N MET A 119 -7.05 -5.42 16.79
CA MET A 119 -7.30 -6.71 17.42
C MET A 119 -7.80 -7.73 16.37
N VAL A 120 -7.80 -9.01 16.74
CA VAL A 120 -8.28 -10.07 15.83
C VAL A 120 -9.78 -9.94 15.56
N GLU A 121 -10.56 -9.51 16.55
CA GLU A 121 -12.03 -9.34 16.51
C GLU A 121 -12.44 -8.25 17.51
N PRO A 122 -13.29 -7.28 17.16
CA PRO A 122 -13.98 -7.13 15.87
C PRO A 122 -13.06 -6.63 14.75
N ALA A 123 -13.56 -6.58 13.51
CA ALA A 123 -12.88 -5.92 12.39
C ALA A 123 -12.53 -4.46 12.74
N THR A 124 -11.32 -4.03 12.38
CA THR A 124 -10.81 -2.69 12.74
C THR A 124 -11.64 -1.57 12.09
N SER A 125 -12.30 -1.83 10.97
CA SER A 125 -13.24 -0.91 10.32
C SER A 125 -14.37 -0.45 11.24
N HIS A 126 -14.87 -1.31 12.16
CA HIS A 126 -15.87 -0.92 13.16
C HIS A 126 -15.31 0.10 14.15
N ILE A 127 -14.03 -0.06 14.55
CA ILE A 127 -13.37 0.86 15.47
C ILE A 127 -13.16 2.22 14.80
N VAL A 128 -12.66 2.21 13.55
CA VAL A 128 -12.48 3.42 12.75
C VAL A 128 -13.82 4.14 12.54
N ALA A 129 -14.87 3.41 12.15
CA ALA A 129 -16.21 3.99 11.95
C ALA A 129 -16.77 4.62 13.25
N ALA A 130 -16.60 3.95 14.38
CA ALA A 130 -17.03 4.48 15.68
C ALA A 130 -16.30 5.77 16.05
N LYS A 131 -14.97 5.83 15.83
CA LYS A 131 -14.15 7.02 16.09
C LYS A 131 -14.48 8.18 15.16
N LEU A 132 -14.81 7.90 13.89
CA LEU A 132 -15.22 8.91 12.89
C LEU A 132 -16.69 9.33 13.02
N GLY A 133 -17.54 8.55 13.68
CA GLY A 133 -18.98 8.75 13.71
C GLY A 133 -19.70 8.28 12.43
N VAL A 134 -19.04 7.47 11.59
CA VAL A 134 -19.62 6.86 10.38
C VAL A 134 -20.62 5.77 10.76
N ARG A 135 -21.81 5.78 10.13
CA ARG A 135 -22.89 4.81 10.36
C ARG A 135 -23.17 3.93 9.13
N ALA A 136 -22.33 4.01 8.12
CA ALA A 136 -22.39 3.20 6.92
C ALA A 136 -21.95 1.75 7.18
N PRO A 137 -22.22 0.80 6.25
CA PRO A 137 -21.55 -0.49 6.23
C PRO A 137 -20.02 -0.36 6.28
N VAL A 138 -19.37 -1.36 6.89
CA VAL A 138 -17.92 -1.37 7.05
C VAL A 138 -17.36 -2.75 6.72
N MET A 139 -16.09 -2.82 6.27
CA MET A 139 -15.36 -4.06 6.10
C MET A 139 -13.85 -3.81 6.19
N ASP A 140 -13.08 -4.87 6.51
CA ASP A 140 -11.62 -4.87 6.39
C ASP A 140 -11.20 -5.54 5.09
N VAL A 141 -10.18 -4.97 4.42
CA VAL A 141 -9.45 -5.58 3.31
C VAL A 141 -8.00 -5.74 3.71
N LYS A 142 -7.49 -6.97 3.72
CA LYS A 142 -6.13 -7.29 4.17
C LYS A 142 -5.39 -8.10 3.13
N ASN A 143 -4.32 -7.52 2.57
CA ASN A 143 -3.36 -8.18 1.69
C ASN A 143 -1.96 -7.55 1.86
N ALA A 144 -1.44 -7.56 3.09
CA ALA A 144 -0.17 -6.95 3.45
C ALA A 144 -0.03 -5.53 2.83
N CYS A 145 1.10 -5.20 2.19
CA CYS A 145 1.33 -3.86 1.62
C CYS A 145 0.41 -3.52 0.43
N ASN A 146 -0.37 -4.48 -0.11
CA ASN A 146 -1.35 -4.26 -1.18
C ASN A 146 -2.77 -3.96 -0.67
N SER A 147 -2.99 -3.92 0.64
CA SER A 147 -4.34 -3.77 1.21
C SER A 147 -5.08 -2.55 0.65
N VAL A 148 -4.44 -1.38 0.58
CA VAL A 148 -5.06 -0.16 0.01
C VAL A 148 -5.38 -0.35 -1.47
N LEU A 149 -4.45 -0.90 -2.26
CA LEU A 149 -4.67 -1.08 -3.70
C LEU A 149 -5.81 -2.06 -3.99
N ASN A 150 -5.91 -3.17 -3.24
CA ASN A 150 -7.04 -4.10 -3.33
C ASN A 150 -8.35 -3.47 -2.84
N ALA A 151 -8.30 -2.62 -1.80
CA ALA A 151 -9.48 -1.90 -1.34
C ALA A 151 -9.99 -0.89 -2.39
N LEU A 152 -9.09 -0.27 -3.16
CA LEU A 152 -9.45 0.59 -4.28
C LEU A 152 -10.13 -0.21 -5.41
N GLU A 153 -9.67 -1.42 -5.72
CA GLU A 153 -10.33 -2.33 -6.67
C GLU A 153 -11.75 -2.69 -6.22
N VAL A 154 -11.90 -3.05 -4.93
CA VAL A 154 -13.24 -3.33 -4.34
C VAL A 154 -14.13 -2.10 -4.38
N ALA A 155 -13.62 -0.93 -4.01
CA ALA A 155 -14.36 0.34 -4.03
C ALA A 155 -14.79 0.72 -5.46
N GLU A 156 -13.89 0.59 -6.45
CA GLU A 156 -14.20 0.81 -7.86
C GLU A 156 -15.37 -0.07 -8.32
N ALA A 157 -15.29 -1.38 -8.08
CA ALA A 157 -16.32 -2.34 -8.47
C ALA A 157 -17.68 -2.02 -7.84
N LEU A 158 -17.70 -1.64 -6.57
CA LEU A 158 -18.93 -1.30 -5.83
C LEU A 158 -19.52 0.05 -6.28
N VAL A 159 -18.69 1.02 -6.64
CA VAL A 159 -19.12 2.29 -7.22
C VAL A 159 -19.62 2.08 -8.65
N ALA A 160 -18.91 1.31 -9.46
CA ALA A 160 -19.28 1.02 -10.85
C ALA A 160 -20.62 0.29 -10.96
N THR A 161 -20.92 -0.63 -10.03
CA THR A 161 -22.22 -1.33 -9.97
C THR A 161 -23.35 -0.46 -9.41
N GLY A 162 -23.07 0.76 -8.95
CA GLY A 162 -24.05 1.67 -8.37
C GLY A 162 -24.47 1.32 -6.95
N ARG A 163 -23.75 0.40 -6.27
CA ARG A 163 -24.06 0.00 -4.90
C ARG A 163 -23.80 1.12 -3.91
N TYR A 164 -22.70 1.87 -4.10
CA TYR A 164 -22.31 3.01 -3.28
C TYR A 164 -21.86 4.16 -4.18
N ALA A 165 -22.01 5.39 -3.70
CA ALA A 165 -21.57 6.60 -4.41
C ALA A 165 -20.27 7.16 -3.82
N THR A 166 -20.07 7.03 -2.51
CA THR A 166 -18.93 7.56 -1.77
C THR A 166 -18.35 6.48 -0.88
N VAL A 167 -17.15 6.01 -1.20
CA VAL A 167 -16.43 4.99 -0.44
C VAL A 167 -15.17 5.61 0.17
N LEU A 168 -15.04 5.52 1.50
CA LEU A 168 -13.84 5.91 2.22
C LEU A 168 -12.97 4.68 2.44
N VAL A 169 -11.79 4.65 1.81
CA VAL A 169 -10.73 3.67 2.09
C VAL A 169 -9.81 4.30 3.13
N ALA A 170 -9.82 3.76 4.35
CA ALA A 170 -9.03 4.22 5.48
C ALA A 170 -7.92 3.21 5.78
N CYS A 171 -6.69 3.68 5.98
CA CYS A 171 -5.52 2.85 6.25
C CYS A 171 -4.80 3.35 7.50
N GLY A 172 -4.40 2.43 8.36
CA GLY A 172 -3.52 2.73 9.48
C GLY A 172 -2.52 1.59 9.64
N GLU A 173 -1.26 1.86 9.37
CA GLU A 173 -0.17 0.91 9.51
C GLU A 173 0.62 1.20 10.78
N ALA A 174 0.74 0.21 11.64
CA ALA A 174 1.46 0.28 12.92
C ALA A 174 2.51 -0.85 13.05
N PRO A 175 3.37 -1.05 12.05
CA PRO A 175 4.35 -2.15 12.06
C PRO A 175 5.36 -2.03 13.20
N SER A 176 5.60 -0.84 13.75
CA SER A 176 6.51 -0.65 14.89
C SER A 176 6.14 -1.51 16.10
N ARG A 177 4.85 -1.87 16.24
CA ARG A 177 4.33 -2.75 17.31
C ARG A 177 4.77 -4.20 17.17
N ALA A 178 5.19 -4.62 15.98
CA ALA A 178 5.65 -5.98 15.70
C ALA A 178 7.16 -6.09 15.46
N VAL A 179 7.91 -5.02 15.70
CA VAL A 179 9.39 -5.04 15.62
C VAL A 179 9.97 -5.71 16.85
N ARG A 180 10.90 -6.66 16.64
CA ARG A 180 11.59 -7.37 17.73
C ARG A 180 12.80 -6.57 18.22
N TRP A 181 12.76 -6.13 19.47
CA TRP A 181 13.86 -5.42 20.14
C TRP A 181 14.65 -6.29 21.11
N ASP A 182 14.17 -7.51 21.43
CA ASP A 182 14.91 -8.53 22.19
C ASP A 182 15.39 -9.61 21.22
N VAL A 183 16.66 -9.54 20.85
CA VAL A 183 17.28 -10.40 19.84
C VAL A 183 18.25 -11.38 20.52
N PRO A 184 17.87 -12.66 20.63
CA PRO A 184 18.68 -13.67 21.33
C PRO A 184 19.92 -14.09 20.55
N ASP A 185 19.86 -14.10 19.22
CA ASP A 185 20.91 -14.63 18.35
C ASP A 185 20.89 -14.00 16.95
N ARG A 186 21.91 -14.34 16.14
CA ARG A 186 22.08 -13.80 14.79
C ARG A 186 20.99 -14.27 13.81
N ALA A 187 20.47 -15.47 13.95
CA ALA A 187 19.42 -15.98 13.03
C ALA A 187 18.13 -15.18 13.22
N THR A 188 17.75 -14.96 14.50
CA THR A 188 16.61 -14.08 14.84
C THR A 188 16.83 -12.65 14.36
N TYR A 189 18.05 -12.11 14.51
CA TYR A 189 18.36 -10.78 13.97
C TYR A 189 18.12 -10.69 12.48
N LEU A 190 18.58 -11.64 11.68
CA LEU A 190 18.46 -11.60 10.23
C LEU A 190 17.00 -11.60 9.77
N LEU A 191 16.13 -12.37 10.45
CA LEU A 191 14.68 -12.37 10.16
C LEU A 191 13.97 -11.12 10.67
N SER A 192 14.49 -10.45 11.69
CA SER A 192 13.93 -9.22 12.26
C SER A 192 14.41 -7.97 11.56
N ALA A 193 15.57 -8.02 10.87
CA ALA A 193 16.26 -6.86 10.31
C ALA A 193 15.39 -6.02 9.34
N PRO A 194 14.57 -6.61 8.46
CA PRO A 194 13.66 -5.82 7.62
C PRO A 194 12.63 -5.01 8.42
N GLY A 195 12.24 -5.47 9.61
CA GLY A 195 11.32 -4.76 10.51
C GLY A 195 11.86 -3.42 11.00
N TYR A 196 13.18 -3.25 11.12
CA TYR A 196 13.78 -1.99 11.60
C TYR A 196 13.67 -0.82 10.62
N THR A 197 13.25 -1.06 9.39
CA THR A 197 12.95 -0.02 8.40
C THR A 197 11.46 0.23 8.21
N MET A 198 10.61 -0.55 8.87
CA MET A 198 9.17 -0.35 8.84
C MET A 198 8.76 0.85 9.67
N SER A 199 7.74 1.56 9.21
CA SER A 199 7.35 2.87 9.69
C SER A 199 5.84 2.98 9.82
N ASP A 200 5.36 3.65 10.85
CA ASP A 200 3.94 3.84 11.11
C ASP A 200 3.39 5.00 10.30
N ALA A 201 2.19 4.83 9.73
CA ALA A 201 1.50 5.85 8.96
C ALA A 201 0.00 5.61 8.90
N GLY A 202 -0.77 6.69 8.77
CA GLY A 202 -2.15 6.67 8.35
C GLY A 202 -2.30 7.14 6.91
N ALA A 203 -3.28 6.62 6.19
CA ALA A 203 -3.69 7.11 4.88
C ALA A 203 -5.20 7.01 4.70
N ALA A 204 -5.74 7.85 3.84
CA ALA A 204 -7.14 7.77 3.44
C ALA A 204 -7.27 8.13 1.95
N VAL A 205 -8.14 7.40 1.25
CA VAL A 205 -8.49 7.65 -0.15
C VAL A 205 -10.00 7.68 -0.28
N LEU A 206 -10.52 8.69 -0.96
CA LEU A 206 -11.94 8.82 -1.24
C LEU A 206 -12.21 8.38 -2.68
N VAL A 207 -13.03 7.34 -2.83
CA VAL A 207 -13.49 6.85 -4.14
C VAL A 207 -14.95 7.26 -4.31
N GLN A 208 -15.23 8.01 -5.36
CA GLN A 208 -16.58 8.50 -5.64
C GLN A 208 -17.01 8.13 -7.06
N ARG A 209 -18.33 8.15 -7.28
CA ARG A 209 -18.87 8.04 -8.64
C ARG A 209 -18.45 9.24 -9.46
N ALA A 210 -17.93 9.00 -10.66
CA ALA A 210 -17.67 10.06 -11.62
C ALA A 210 -18.99 10.77 -11.96
N THR A 211 -19.07 12.07 -11.70
CA THR A 211 -20.19 12.89 -12.19
C THR A 211 -19.98 13.11 -13.67
N GLY A 212 -20.95 12.65 -14.50
CA GLY A 212 -20.91 12.88 -15.96
C GLY A 212 -20.80 14.37 -16.28
N HIS A 213 -20.15 14.70 -17.38
CA HIS A 213 -20.15 16.06 -17.92
C HIS A 213 -21.59 16.42 -18.33
N GLY A 214 -22.30 17.16 -17.49
CA GLY A 214 -23.60 17.72 -17.83
C GLY A 214 -24.68 17.55 -16.78
N GLU A 215 -24.60 18.25 -15.65
CA GLU A 215 -25.73 18.82 -14.91
C GLU A 215 -25.19 19.69 -13.79
N GLY A 216 -24.91 20.95 -14.11
CA GLY A 216 -24.44 21.93 -13.13
C GLY A 216 -24.15 23.26 -13.79
N SER A 217 -25.20 24.03 -14.01
CA SER A 217 -25.17 25.36 -14.55
C SER A 217 -24.36 26.35 -13.72
N GLY A 218 -23.25 26.85 -14.25
CA GLY A 218 -22.56 28.05 -13.83
C GLY A 218 -21.64 28.52 -14.95
N PRO A 219 -21.60 29.79 -15.37
CA PRO A 219 -20.69 30.24 -16.42
C PRO A 219 -19.27 30.32 -15.84
N ALA A 220 -18.47 29.32 -16.08
CA ALA A 220 -17.03 29.38 -15.81
C ALA A 220 -16.34 30.09 -16.96
N HIS A 221 -15.82 31.26 -16.67
CA HIS A 221 -14.89 31.98 -17.54
C HIS A 221 -13.53 31.22 -17.57
N GLY A 222 -13.11 30.86 -18.77
CA GLY A 222 -11.76 30.36 -19.06
C GLY A 222 -11.77 28.98 -19.70
N THR A 223 -11.87 28.92 -21.03
CA THR A 223 -11.59 27.72 -21.82
C THR A 223 -10.09 27.39 -21.75
N CYS A 224 -9.70 26.58 -20.77
CA CYS A 224 -8.48 25.81 -20.88
C CYS A 224 -8.83 24.53 -21.66
N ALA A 225 -8.22 24.34 -22.84
CA ALA A 225 -8.35 23.13 -23.66
C ALA A 225 -7.59 21.97 -23.02
N CYS A 226 -7.92 21.61 -21.76
CA CYS A 226 -7.32 20.50 -21.03
C CYS A 226 -8.24 19.29 -21.15
N SER A 227 -7.88 18.46 -22.12
CA SER A 227 -8.28 17.05 -22.36
C SER A 227 -9.74 16.67 -22.11
N ASP A 228 -10.46 16.36 -23.20
CA ASP A 228 -11.75 15.62 -23.22
C ASP A 228 -11.67 14.19 -22.65
N ARG A 229 -10.55 13.82 -22.00
CA ARG A 229 -10.33 12.47 -21.48
C ARG A 229 -10.90 12.33 -20.08
N PRO A 230 -11.77 11.32 -19.82
CA PRO A 230 -12.46 11.20 -18.55
C PRO A 230 -11.48 10.92 -17.40
N ARG A 231 -11.68 11.60 -16.27
CA ARG A 231 -10.98 11.42 -15.00
C ARG A 231 -11.45 10.14 -14.31
N GLY A 232 -10.57 9.42 -13.63
CA GLY A 232 -10.93 8.29 -12.77
C GLY A 232 -9.98 7.09 -12.86
N ILE A 233 -10.41 5.97 -12.29
CA ILE A 233 -9.73 4.69 -12.39
C ILE A 233 -9.96 4.15 -13.79
N LEU A 234 -8.89 4.01 -14.58
CA LEU A 234 -8.94 3.62 -15.98
C LEU A 234 -8.96 2.11 -16.15
N ALA A 235 -8.10 1.42 -15.43
CA ALA A 235 -8.02 -0.03 -15.38
C ALA A 235 -7.13 -0.50 -14.22
N SER A 236 -7.30 -1.77 -13.86
CA SER A 236 -6.43 -2.45 -12.90
C SER A 236 -6.13 -3.89 -13.35
N ALA A 237 -5.03 -4.44 -12.83
CA ALA A 237 -4.66 -5.84 -12.96
C ALA A 237 -3.96 -6.31 -11.69
N PHE A 238 -4.19 -7.56 -11.31
CA PHE A 238 -3.62 -8.17 -10.11
C PHE A 238 -3.11 -9.57 -10.40
N GLY A 239 -2.09 -9.99 -9.63
CA GLY A 239 -1.50 -11.32 -9.68
C GLY A 239 -0.94 -11.73 -8.34
N ALA A 240 -0.75 -13.05 -8.15
CA ALA A 240 -0.17 -13.60 -6.94
C ALA A 240 0.69 -14.82 -7.25
N GLU A 241 1.78 -14.99 -6.48
CA GLU A 241 2.62 -16.19 -6.44
C GLU A 241 2.66 -16.72 -5.00
N SER A 242 1.57 -17.38 -4.61
CA SER A 242 1.32 -17.78 -3.22
C SER A 242 2.20 -18.94 -2.74
N SER A 243 3.02 -19.58 -3.59
CA SER A 243 4.01 -20.57 -3.17
C SER A 243 5.09 -20.00 -2.25
N HIS A 244 5.26 -18.68 -2.25
CA HIS A 244 6.20 -17.92 -1.43
C HIS A 244 5.54 -17.23 -0.22
N TRP A 245 4.39 -17.74 0.25
CA TRP A 245 3.64 -17.12 1.35
C TRP A 245 4.43 -16.96 2.65
N ASP A 246 5.43 -17.79 2.87
CA ASP A 246 6.23 -17.90 4.09
C ASP A 246 7.46 -16.98 4.14
N VAL A 247 7.76 -16.23 3.06
CA VAL A 247 8.99 -15.41 2.99
C VAL A 247 8.95 -14.15 3.87
N GLY A 248 7.75 -13.72 4.27
CA GLY A 248 7.57 -12.60 5.19
C GLY A 248 6.27 -12.76 5.97
N MET A 249 6.37 -12.97 7.28
CA MET A 249 5.23 -13.32 8.12
C MET A 249 5.19 -12.49 9.40
N LEU A 250 3.98 -12.37 9.96
CA LEU A 250 3.68 -12.04 11.36
C LEU A 250 2.76 -13.16 11.87
N PRO A 251 3.33 -14.27 12.40
CA PRO A 251 2.57 -15.51 12.53
C PRO A 251 1.62 -15.56 13.74
N GLY A 252 1.84 -14.73 14.76
CA GLY A 252 1.09 -14.75 16.01
C GLY A 252 -0.31 -14.17 15.93
N GLY A 253 -1.16 -14.54 16.90
CA GLY A 253 -2.53 -14.01 17.05
C GLY A 253 -3.59 -14.71 16.20
N GLY A 254 -3.21 -15.48 15.16
CA GLY A 254 -4.13 -16.28 14.35
C GLY A 254 -4.33 -17.70 14.91
N THR A 255 -5.06 -18.55 14.16
CA THR A 255 -5.39 -19.92 14.58
C THR A 255 -4.18 -20.85 14.65
N ALA A 256 -3.10 -20.55 13.91
CA ALA A 256 -1.87 -21.33 13.94
C ALA A 256 -1.07 -21.13 15.24
N PHE A 257 -0.97 -19.88 15.71
CA PHE A 257 -0.23 -19.50 16.92
C PHE A 257 -1.05 -18.53 17.77
N PRO A 258 -2.17 -18.99 18.39
CA PRO A 258 -3.14 -18.10 18.99
C PRO A 258 -2.68 -17.42 20.29
N ARG A 259 -1.63 -17.94 20.95
CA ARG A 259 -1.15 -17.46 22.26
C ARG A 259 0.37 -17.49 22.39
N ASP A 260 1.09 -17.62 21.30
CA ASP A 260 2.55 -17.65 21.29
C ASP A 260 3.09 -16.22 21.10
N LEU A 261 3.57 -15.62 22.19
CA LEU A 261 4.11 -14.26 22.18
C LEU A 261 5.38 -14.12 21.34
N ASP A 262 6.19 -15.20 21.22
CA ASP A 262 7.40 -15.18 20.40
C ASP A 262 7.09 -15.11 18.91
N ARG A 263 5.85 -15.40 18.51
CA ARG A 263 5.36 -15.30 17.14
C ARG A 263 4.66 -13.99 16.82
N THR A 264 4.66 -13.02 17.74
CA THR A 264 4.05 -11.70 17.53
C THR A 264 5.00 -10.67 16.91
N TYR A 265 6.12 -11.12 16.37
CA TYR A 265 7.12 -10.30 15.70
C TYR A 265 7.25 -10.66 14.24
N PHE A 266 7.72 -9.72 13.43
CA PHE A 266 8.03 -9.98 12.03
C PHE A 266 9.14 -11.02 11.89
N GLU A 267 8.90 -12.01 11.03
CA GLU A 267 9.84 -12.99 10.55
C GLU A 267 9.94 -12.83 9.02
N ILE A 268 10.95 -12.10 8.53
CA ILE A 268 11.07 -11.75 7.11
C ILE A 268 12.44 -12.19 6.60
N ASP A 269 12.46 -13.13 5.66
CA ASP A 269 13.64 -13.44 4.86
C ASP A 269 13.75 -12.42 3.72
N GLY A 270 14.50 -11.34 3.97
CA GLY A 270 14.61 -10.23 3.04
C GLY A 270 15.18 -10.61 1.68
N SER A 271 16.08 -11.62 1.62
CA SER A 271 16.66 -12.10 0.37
C SER A 271 15.64 -12.87 -0.47
N ARG A 272 14.95 -13.84 0.14
CA ARG A 272 13.89 -14.58 -0.54
C ARG A 272 12.74 -13.69 -0.97
N LEU A 273 12.36 -12.71 -0.13
CA LEU A 273 11.31 -11.73 -0.46
C LEU A 273 11.69 -10.90 -1.68
N ARG A 274 12.93 -10.37 -1.70
CA ARG A 274 13.46 -9.64 -2.86
C ARG A 274 13.42 -10.49 -4.12
N ASP A 275 13.98 -11.69 -4.07
CA ASP A 275 14.05 -12.57 -5.25
C ASP A 275 12.64 -12.95 -5.75
N ALA A 276 11.68 -13.17 -4.84
CA ALA A 276 10.29 -13.43 -5.20
C ALA A 276 9.61 -12.22 -5.87
N PHE A 277 9.89 -10.99 -5.44
CA PHE A 277 9.39 -9.79 -6.10
C PHE A 277 9.98 -9.61 -7.50
N LEU A 278 11.29 -9.79 -7.66
CA LEU A 278 11.95 -9.65 -8.95
C LEU A 278 11.48 -10.71 -9.96
N ALA A 279 11.11 -11.90 -9.48
CA ALA A 279 10.59 -12.98 -10.32
C ALA A 279 9.17 -12.72 -10.88
N LEU A 280 8.41 -11.77 -10.32
CA LEU A 280 7.06 -11.44 -10.82
C LEU A 280 7.08 -10.88 -12.25
N GLY A 281 8.11 -10.13 -12.60
CA GLY A 281 8.25 -9.49 -13.91
C GLY A 281 7.16 -8.43 -14.20
N PRO A 282 7.17 -7.83 -15.41
CA PRO A 282 6.31 -6.70 -15.74
C PRO A 282 4.88 -7.07 -16.16
N GLY A 283 4.53 -8.35 -16.23
CA GLY A 283 3.29 -8.84 -16.87
C GLY A 283 2.01 -8.16 -16.39
N VAL A 284 1.81 -8.05 -15.06
CA VAL A 284 0.62 -7.42 -14.45
C VAL A 284 0.56 -5.93 -14.75
N ILE A 285 1.73 -5.26 -14.76
CA ILE A 285 1.82 -3.83 -15.03
C ILE A 285 1.45 -3.53 -16.48
N LEU A 286 2.01 -4.30 -17.41
CA LEU A 286 1.72 -4.17 -18.83
C LEU A 286 0.24 -4.49 -19.13
N ASP A 287 -0.36 -5.49 -18.45
CA ASP A 287 -1.77 -5.81 -18.59
C ASP A 287 -2.66 -4.63 -18.14
N ALA A 288 -2.34 -3.97 -17.03
CA ALA A 288 -3.06 -2.78 -16.57
C ALA A 288 -2.98 -1.62 -17.59
N LEU A 289 -1.79 -1.36 -18.17
CA LEU A 289 -1.61 -0.35 -19.21
C LEU A 289 -2.40 -0.68 -20.47
N VAL A 290 -2.33 -1.92 -20.94
CA VAL A 290 -3.08 -2.38 -22.14
C VAL A 290 -4.58 -2.24 -21.94
N ARG A 291 -5.12 -2.66 -20.78
CA ARG A 291 -6.55 -2.51 -20.45
C ARG A 291 -6.99 -1.06 -20.40
N ALA A 292 -6.12 -0.16 -19.93
CA ALA A 292 -6.35 1.28 -19.90
C ALA A 292 -6.20 1.95 -21.28
N GLY A 293 -5.70 1.24 -22.29
CA GLY A 293 -5.35 1.81 -23.60
C GLY A 293 -4.18 2.82 -23.52
N LEU A 294 -3.24 2.59 -22.61
CA LEU A 294 -2.11 3.48 -22.33
C LEU A 294 -0.79 2.84 -22.73
N THR A 295 0.18 3.70 -22.97
CA THR A 295 1.61 3.39 -23.08
C THR A 295 2.37 4.07 -21.94
N TRP A 296 3.65 3.77 -21.81
CA TRP A 296 4.50 4.47 -20.85
C TRP A 296 4.53 5.99 -21.08
N ASP A 297 4.41 6.45 -22.32
CA ASP A 297 4.43 7.89 -22.64
C ASP A 297 3.24 8.66 -22.09
N ASP A 298 2.14 7.96 -21.81
CA ASP A 298 0.94 8.56 -21.19
C ASP A 298 1.04 8.67 -19.67
N VAL A 299 2.00 7.97 -19.01
CA VAL A 299 2.13 7.90 -17.55
C VAL A 299 3.05 9.01 -17.04
N ALA A 300 2.52 9.93 -16.26
CA ALA A 300 3.27 11.02 -15.66
C ALA A 300 4.05 10.60 -14.40
N LEU A 301 3.48 9.67 -13.61
CA LEU A 301 4.06 9.19 -12.37
C LEU A 301 3.81 7.69 -12.18
N VAL A 302 4.81 6.98 -11.68
CA VAL A 302 4.69 5.63 -11.15
C VAL A 302 4.88 5.68 -9.65
N ALA A 303 3.81 5.46 -8.90
CA ALA A 303 3.87 5.23 -7.47
C ALA A 303 4.05 3.73 -7.24
N VAL A 304 5.25 3.30 -6.85
CA VAL A 304 5.58 1.89 -6.62
C VAL A 304 5.88 1.63 -5.15
N HIS A 305 5.42 0.49 -4.62
CA HIS A 305 5.74 0.09 -3.25
C HIS A 305 7.26 0.02 -3.03
N GLN A 306 7.73 0.60 -1.92
CA GLN A 306 9.15 0.74 -1.60
C GLN A 306 9.47 0.14 -0.23
N VAL A 307 10.42 -0.78 -0.18
CA VAL A 307 10.91 -1.39 1.06
C VAL A 307 12.30 -0.90 1.45
N ALA A 308 13.13 -0.52 0.46
CA ALA A 308 14.49 -0.02 0.65
C ALA A 308 14.96 0.74 -0.59
N VAL A 309 15.75 1.78 -0.42
CA VAL A 309 16.35 2.55 -1.53
C VAL A 309 17.23 1.66 -2.40
N ALA A 310 18.06 0.82 -1.75
CA ALA A 310 19.02 -0.04 -2.45
C ALA A 310 18.37 -1.04 -3.42
N TYR A 311 17.07 -1.35 -3.27
CA TYR A 311 16.37 -2.31 -4.12
C TYR A 311 15.57 -1.65 -5.24
N LEU A 312 15.48 -0.31 -5.27
CA LEU A 312 14.66 0.38 -6.27
C LEU A 312 15.15 0.15 -7.69
N ALA A 313 16.47 0.19 -7.92
CA ALA A 313 17.03 -0.06 -9.24
C ALA A 313 16.70 -1.48 -9.76
N ASP A 314 16.85 -2.49 -8.91
CA ASP A 314 16.52 -3.87 -9.25
C ASP A 314 15.00 -4.02 -9.55
N VAL A 315 14.14 -3.34 -8.76
CA VAL A 315 12.67 -3.35 -8.97
C VAL A 315 12.30 -2.66 -10.27
N HIS A 316 12.92 -1.50 -10.57
CA HIS A 316 12.68 -0.80 -11.83
C HIS A 316 13.09 -1.66 -13.04
N GLU A 317 14.25 -2.29 -13.00
CA GLU A 317 14.72 -3.18 -14.07
C GLU A 317 13.79 -4.40 -14.23
N ALA A 318 13.51 -5.12 -13.14
CA ALA A 318 12.73 -6.36 -13.19
C ALA A 318 11.27 -6.14 -13.60
N LEU A 319 10.66 -5.02 -13.19
CA LEU A 319 9.29 -4.67 -13.52
C LEU A 319 9.15 -3.77 -14.74
N GLY A 320 10.26 -3.34 -15.38
CA GLY A 320 10.26 -2.47 -16.54
C GLY A 320 9.71 -1.06 -16.25
N LEU A 321 9.97 -0.52 -15.03
CA LEU A 321 9.46 0.78 -14.61
C LEU A 321 10.42 1.92 -15.02
N PRO A 322 9.91 3.07 -15.52
CA PRO A 322 10.73 4.24 -15.81
C PRO A 322 11.18 4.92 -14.50
N GLU A 323 12.50 4.97 -14.25
CA GLU A 323 13.07 5.56 -13.02
C GLU A 323 12.76 7.05 -12.87
N ASP A 324 12.78 7.80 -13.97
CA ASP A 324 12.54 9.25 -14.01
C ASP A 324 11.10 9.63 -13.62
N ARG A 325 10.19 8.66 -13.63
CA ARG A 325 8.77 8.84 -13.29
C ARG A 325 8.41 8.33 -11.89
N THR A 326 9.37 7.93 -11.06
CA THR A 326 9.12 7.52 -9.68
C THR A 326 9.46 8.61 -8.66
N ILE A 327 8.87 8.51 -7.47
CA ILE A 327 9.21 9.33 -6.30
C ILE A 327 9.75 8.40 -5.22
N VAL A 328 10.89 8.74 -4.65
CA VAL A 328 11.50 8.00 -3.54
C VAL A 328 11.05 8.62 -2.22
N THR A 329 10.28 7.87 -1.43
CA THR A 329 9.80 8.27 -0.11
C THR A 329 10.40 7.43 1.02
N VAL A 330 10.85 6.22 0.71
CA VAL A 330 11.33 5.23 1.69
C VAL A 330 12.59 5.68 2.44
N ALA A 331 13.42 6.53 1.85
CA ALA A 331 14.63 7.04 2.50
C ALA A 331 14.32 7.83 3.78
N GLU A 332 13.31 8.69 3.71
CA GLU A 332 12.96 9.65 4.75
C GLU A 332 11.78 9.21 5.62
N HIS A 333 10.93 8.32 5.09
CA HIS A 333 9.71 7.91 5.78
C HIS A 333 9.70 6.42 6.15
N GLY A 334 10.71 5.64 5.72
CA GLY A 334 10.72 4.18 5.92
C GLY A 334 9.66 3.45 5.09
N ASN A 335 9.52 2.15 5.32
CA ASN A 335 8.50 1.33 4.69
C ASN A 335 7.18 1.47 5.45
N VAL A 336 6.29 2.30 4.95
CA VAL A 336 4.94 2.54 5.51
C VAL A 336 3.88 1.54 5.01
N ALA A 337 4.30 0.37 4.58
CA ALA A 337 3.44 -0.73 4.13
C ALA A 337 2.36 -0.29 3.12
N SER A 338 1.05 -0.50 3.40
CA SER A 338 -0.03 -0.13 2.47
C SER A 338 -0.20 1.38 2.26
N ALA A 339 0.31 2.21 3.17
CA ALA A 339 0.27 3.66 3.03
C ALA A 339 1.31 4.21 2.02
N THR A 340 2.20 3.36 1.46
CA THR A 340 3.27 3.80 0.54
C THR A 340 2.71 4.48 -0.72
N LEU A 341 1.72 3.89 -1.37
CA LEU A 341 1.15 4.45 -2.60
C LEU A 341 0.41 5.77 -2.34
N PRO A 342 -0.46 5.89 -1.31
CA PRO A 342 -1.02 7.18 -0.90
C PRO A 342 0.04 8.23 -0.57
N LEU A 343 1.12 7.87 0.15
CA LEU A 343 2.19 8.80 0.51
C LEU A 343 2.88 9.37 -0.72
N GLN A 344 3.23 8.52 -1.69
CA GLN A 344 3.84 8.96 -2.94
C GLN A 344 2.90 9.86 -3.75
N LEU A 345 1.60 9.53 -3.79
CA LEU A 345 0.62 10.33 -4.50
C LEU A 345 0.44 11.71 -3.86
N VAL A 346 0.34 11.79 -2.53
CA VAL A 346 0.28 13.07 -1.80
C VAL A 346 1.55 13.88 -2.06
N THR A 347 2.73 13.27 -1.94
CA THR A 347 4.03 13.93 -2.19
C THR A 347 4.11 14.48 -3.62
N ALA A 348 3.62 13.72 -4.61
CA ALA A 348 3.61 14.15 -6.01
C ALA A 348 2.66 15.31 -6.27
N LEU A 349 1.47 15.30 -5.65
CA LEU A 349 0.48 16.38 -5.75
C LEU A 349 0.99 17.66 -5.08
N GLU A 350 1.52 17.57 -3.86
CA GLU A 350 2.03 18.72 -3.10
C GLU A 350 3.26 19.36 -3.73
N SER A 351 4.13 18.54 -4.35
CA SER A 351 5.30 19.04 -5.09
C SER A 351 4.97 19.59 -6.48
N GLY A 352 3.72 19.47 -6.93
CA GLY A 352 3.29 19.85 -8.29
C GLY A 352 3.87 18.98 -9.40
N ARG A 353 4.37 17.78 -9.08
CA ARG A 353 4.90 16.83 -10.05
C ARG A 353 3.80 16.20 -10.90
N VAL A 354 2.60 16.09 -10.36
CA VAL A 354 1.38 15.68 -11.07
C VAL A 354 0.21 16.61 -10.69
N GLY A 355 -0.75 16.71 -11.60
CA GLY A 355 -1.96 17.52 -11.43
C GLY A 355 -3.15 16.97 -12.19
N PRO A 356 -4.26 17.72 -12.24
CA PRO A 356 -5.47 17.29 -12.94
C PRO A 356 -5.23 16.93 -14.41
N GLY A 357 -5.69 15.74 -14.81
CA GLY A 357 -5.53 15.20 -16.15
C GLY A 357 -4.33 14.27 -16.34
N ASP A 358 -3.35 14.30 -15.45
CA ASP A 358 -2.19 13.41 -15.49
C ASP A 358 -2.59 11.97 -15.15
N VAL A 359 -1.89 11.01 -15.74
CA VAL A 359 -2.04 9.59 -15.42
C VAL A 359 -0.98 9.17 -14.42
N VAL A 360 -1.44 8.60 -13.33
CA VAL A 360 -0.60 7.96 -12.32
C VAL A 360 -0.81 6.45 -12.38
N LEU A 361 0.29 5.69 -12.40
CA LEU A 361 0.26 4.24 -12.25
C LEU A 361 0.63 3.87 -10.81
N LEU A 362 -0.31 3.26 -10.09
CA LEU A 362 -0.09 2.73 -8.75
C LEU A 362 0.37 1.28 -8.89
N VAL A 363 1.54 0.93 -8.35
CA VAL A 363 2.13 -0.42 -8.42
C VAL A 363 2.38 -0.93 -7.01
N GLY A 364 1.58 -1.88 -6.58
CA GLY A 364 1.70 -2.50 -5.27
C GLY A 364 2.45 -3.83 -5.33
N LEU A 365 3.33 -4.04 -4.36
CA LEU A 365 4.05 -5.30 -4.11
C LEU A 365 3.83 -5.68 -2.66
N ALA A 366 3.48 -6.92 -2.38
CA ALA A 366 3.20 -7.36 -1.02
C ALA A 366 3.69 -8.76 -0.72
N GLY A 367 4.08 -8.98 0.54
CA GLY A 367 4.34 -10.33 1.05
C GLY A 367 3.13 -11.23 0.86
N GLY A 368 3.41 -12.52 0.56
CA GLY A 368 2.36 -13.48 0.27
C GLY A 368 2.48 -14.30 -1.01
N ILE A 369 3.05 -13.99 -2.11
CA ILE A 369 3.49 -12.75 -2.75
C ILE A 369 2.39 -12.25 -3.66
N SER A 370 2.16 -10.95 -3.70
CA SER A 370 1.20 -10.39 -4.65
C SER A 370 1.71 -9.11 -5.30
N ILE A 371 1.21 -8.86 -6.51
CA ILE A 371 1.43 -7.64 -7.28
C ILE A 371 0.08 -7.11 -7.75
N GLY A 372 -0.06 -5.79 -7.76
CA GLY A 372 -1.19 -5.10 -8.37
C GLY A 372 -0.72 -3.87 -9.12
N ALA A 373 -1.43 -3.52 -10.19
CA ALA A 373 -1.23 -2.28 -10.92
C ALA A 373 -2.58 -1.63 -11.22
N MET A 374 -2.69 -0.33 -10.99
CA MET A 374 -3.91 0.45 -11.25
C MET A 374 -3.54 1.77 -11.92
N ALA A 375 -4.07 2.01 -13.11
CA ALA A 375 -3.92 3.27 -13.83
C ALA A 375 -5.05 4.23 -13.45
N VAL A 376 -4.69 5.42 -13.01
CA VAL A 376 -5.63 6.45 -12.54
C VAL A 376 -5.34 7.76 -13.28
N ARG A 377 -6.38 8.40 -13.82
CA ARG A 377 -6.31 9.79 -14.30
C ARG A 377 -6.83 10.73 -13.21
N LEU A 378 -5.98 11.66 -12.79
CA LEU A 378 -6.28 12.64 -11.74
C LEU A 378 -7.27 13.72 -12.17
#